data_ebcb59abce6b6b2b078cb8832863715b
#
_entry.id   ebcb59abce6b6b2b078cb8832863715b
#
_cell.length_a   1.000
_cell.length_b   1.000
_cell.length_c   1.000
_cell.angle_alpha   90.00
_cell.angle_beta   90.00
_cell.angle_gamma   90.00
#
_symmetry.space_group_name_H-M   'P 1'
#
loop_
_entity.id
_entity.type
_entity.pdbx_description
1 polymer ?
#
loop_
_entity_poly.entity_id
_entity_poly.type
_entity_poly.pdbx_seq_one_letter_code
_entity_poly.pdbx_strand_id
1 'polypeptide(L)'
;MHKKNIIKYVLIFISLSAVALFISNYQYKNHEQEILNQEKDLLSITYNTIKKSYKIHSEIFFITKINTKDILDLMKKANSTEIDKKNNAREELYSSLSDTYNSMKLFKIKQLHFHLPDNESFLRFHRPNRYGDNLTGIRDTVAYVNKHKVPVSSFEEGRIYNGYRFIYPIIEENRHYGSVEISVSMHEIIQHIKNETISDVEFIIKKNIVQKKVFEDEKKNYAQSKIHKDYFYEKSISNKESALIKTFTDSYPYLGNNXGSVK
;
A
#
# COMPACT_ATOMS: atom_id res chain seq x y z
N MET A 1 -0.24 -65.55 37.86
CA MET A 1 0.34 -65.29 36.50
C MET A 1 -0.54 -64.37 35.64
N HIS A 2 -1.85 -64.49 35.62
CA HIS A 2 -2.74 -63.71 34.73
C HIS A 2 -2.75 -62.19 34.94
N LYS A 3 -2.73 -61.69 36.21
CA LYS A 3 -2.75 -60.23 36.48
C LYS A 3 -1.53 -59.48 35.93
N LYS A 4 -0.33 -60.04 35.99
CA LYS A 4 0.91 -59.42 35.48
C LYS A 4 0.84 -59.27 33.95
N ASN A 5 0.28 -60.21 33.22
CA ASN A 5 0.13 -60.15 31.76
C ASN A 5 -0.90 -59.09 31.35
N ILE A 6 -2.01 -58.95 32.08
CA ILE A 6 -3.01 -57.89 31.81
C ILE A 6 -2.39 -56.51 31.93
N ILE A 7 -1.65 -56.27 33.02
CA ILE A 7 -0.95 -54.98 33.24
C ILE A 7 -0.01 -54.67 32.08
N LYS A 8 0.77 -55.68 31.64
CA LYS A 8 1.71 -55.52 30.52
C LYS A 8 0.97 -55.11 29.23
N TYR A 9 -0.15 -55.73 28.88
CA TYR A 9 -0.91 -55.38 27.69
C TYR A 9 -1.56 -54.01 27.79
N VAL A 10 -2.04 -53.63 28.97
CA VAL A 10 -2.58 -52.29 29.20
C VAL A 10 -1.49 -51.21 29.00
N LEU A 11 -0.28 -51.45 29.50
CA LEU A 11 0.85 -50.53 29.35
C LEU A 11 1.24 -50.39 27.84
N ILE A 12 1.31 -51.51 27.12
CA ILE A 12 1.57 -51.52 25.68
C ILE A 12 0.49 -50.71 24.95
N PHE A 13 -0.75 -50.93 25.27
CA PHE A 13 -1.88 -50.20 24.64
C PHE A 13 -1.78 -48.70 24.90
N ILE A 14 -1.48 -48.30 26.16
CA ILE A 14 -1.33 -46.89 26.50
C ILE A 14 -0.14 -46.27 25.73
N SER A 15 1.00 -46.98 25.65
CA SER A 15 2.18 -46.47 24.93
C SER A 15 1.89 -46.32 23.41
N LEU A 16 1.22 -47.29 22.80
CA LEU A 16 0.85 -47.23 21.38
C LEU A 16 -0.14 -46.09 21.12
N SER A 17 -1.11 -45.91 22.03
CA SER A 17 -2.06 -44.80 21.94
C SER A 17 -1.37 -43.42 22.06
N ALA A 18 -0.43 -43.30 22.96
CA ALA A 18 0.37 -42.07 23.13
C ALA A 18 1.20 -41.76 21.87
N VAL A 19 1.83 -42.77 21.27
CA VAL A 19 2.56 -42.63 20.00
C VAL A 19 1.61 -42.21 18.86
N ALA A 20 0.48 -42.86 18.76
CA ALA A 20 -0.52 -42.52 17.72
C ALA A 20 -1.02 -41.07 17.85
N LEU A 21 -1.31 -40.62 19.07
CA LEU A 21 -1.71 -39.25 19.37
C LEU A 21 -0.59 -38.26 19.02
N PHE A 22 0.65 -38.57 19.33
CA PHE A 22 1.80 -37.74 19.00
C PHE A 22 1.95 -37.59 17.49
N ILE A 23 1.89 -38.70 16.75
CA ILE A 23 1.99 -38.69 15.28
C ILE A 23 0.83 -37.88 14.67
N SER A 24 -0.40 -38.10 15.15
CA SER A 24 -1.58 -37.38 14.68
C SER A 24 -1.43 -35.86 14.90
N ASN A 25 -1.02 -35.46 16.10
CA ASN A 25 -0.79 -34.04 16.43
C ASN A 25 0.33 -33.43 15.58
N TYR A 26 1.42 -34.17 15.35
CA TYR A 26 2.52 -33.75 14.49
C TYR A 26 2.05 -33.54 13.05
N GLN A 27 1.31 -34.49 12.49
CA GLN A 27 0.75 -34.40 11.13
C GLN A 27 -0.22 -33.22 11.02
N TYR A 28 -1.09 -33.02 12.02
CA TYR A 28 -2.03 -31.91 12.06
C TYR A 28 -1.30 -30.56 12.00
N LYS A 29 -0.26 -30.40 12.84
CA LYS A 29 0.52 -29.14 12.85
C LYS A 29 1.25 -28.91 11.54
N ASN A 30 1.83 -29.94 10.94
CA ASN A 30 2.49 -29.82 9.65
C ASN A 30 1.50 -29.41 8.53
N HIS A 31 0.32 -30.02 8.52
CA HIS A 31 -0.71 -29.72 7.54
C HIS A 31 -1.23 -28.28 7.72
N GLU A 32 -1.47 -27.85 8.96
CA GLU A 32 -1.85 -26.47 9.29
C GLU A 32 -0.79 -25.47 8.75
N GLN A 33 0.49 -25.76 9.01
CA GLN A 33 1.59 -24.91 8.55
C GLN A 33 1.66 -24.85 7.01
N GLU A 34 1.43 -25.98 6.35
CA GLU A 34 1.40 -26.08 4.89
C GLU A 34 0.28 -25.18 4.31
N ILE A 35 -0.93 -25.26 4.87
CA ILE A 35 -2.06 -24.41 4.46
C ILE A 35 -1.72 -22.94 4.65
N LEU A 36 -1.17 -22.56 5.81
CA LEU A 36 -0.79 -21.18 6.09
C LEU A 36 0.26 -20.66 5.09
N ASN A 37 1.23 -21.50 4.73
CA ASN A 37 2.24 -21.15 3.73
C ASN A 37 1.62 -20.97 2.34
N GLN A 38 0.71 -21.84 1.93
CA GLN A 38 0.02 -21.74 0.65
C GLN A 38 -0.82 -20.45 0.58
N GLU A 39 -1.55 -20.11 1.64
CA GLU A 39 -2.33 -18.86 1.71
C GLU A 39 -1.43 -17.63 1.64
N LYS A 40 -0.33 -17.63 2.37
CA LYS A 40 0.67 -16.56 2.34
C LYS A 40 1.24 -16.37 0.94
N ASP A 41 1.60 -17.46 0.27
CA ASP A 41 2.16 -17.42 -1.09
C ASP A 41 1.11 -16.90 -2.09
N LEU A 42 -0.14 -17.37 -1.98
CA LEU A 42 -1.25 -16.89 -2.81
C LEU A 42 -1.46 -15.38 -2.63
N LEU A 43 -1.52 -14.90 -1.39
CA LEU A 43 -1.67 -13.47 -1.08
C LEU A 43 -0.50 -12.66 -1.64
N SER A 44 0.73 -13.17 -1.50
CA SER A 44 1.93 -12.51 -1.99
C SER A 44 1.91 -12.39 -3.52
N ILE A 45 1.59 -13.49 -4.21
CA ILE A 45 1.48 -13.53 -5.68
C ILE A 45 0.39 -12.56 -6.14
N THR A 46 -0.79 -12.62 -5.54
CA THR A 46 -1.93 -11.76 -5.87
C THR A 46 -1.57 -10.28 -5.69
N TYR A 47 -1.03 -9.91 -4.54
CA TYR A 47 -0.59 -8.54 -4.24
C TYR A 47 0.44 -8.04 -5.27
N ASN A 48 1.44 -8.86 -5.58
CA ASN A 48 2.50 -8.49 -6.53
C ASN A 48 1.96 -8.36 -7.96
N THR A 49 1.02 -9.21 -8.36
CA THR A 49 0.35 -9.15 -9.67
C THR A 49 -0.46 -7.87 -9.80
N ILE A 50 -1.25 -7.53 -8.77
CA ILE A 50 -2.04 -6.28 -8.73
C ILE A 50 -1.12 -5.06 -8.83
N LYS A 51 -0.03 -5.02 -8.05
CA LYS A 51 0.96 -3.93 -8.12
C LYS A 51 1.55 -3.79 -9.51
N LYS A 52 1.93 -4.91 -10.14
CA LYS A 52 2.51 -4.93 -11.48
C LYS A 52 1.52 -4.40 -12.52
N SER A 53 0.25 -4.77 -12.40
CA SER A 53 -0.81 -4.26 -13.28
C SER A 53 -0.94 -2.73 -13.17
N TYR A 54 -1.03 -2.20 -11.94
CA TYR A 54 -1.09 -0.75 -11.74
C TYR A 54 0.17 -0.03 -12.23
N LYS A 55 1.35 -0.66 -12.08
CA LYS A 55 2.60 -0.10 -12.61
C LYS A 55 2.52 0.04 -14.12
N ILE A 56 2.09 -1.00 -14.82
CA ILE A 56 1.93 -1.00 -16.29
C ILE A 56 0.95 0.11 -16.71
N HIS A 57 -0.21 0.19 -16.07
CA HIS A 57 -1.20 1.25 -16.36
C HIS A 57 -0.60 2.64 -16.15
N SER A 58 0.13 2.84 -15.05
CA SER A 58 0.75 4.14 -14.76
C SER A 58 1.85 4.50 -15.79
N GLU A 59 2.62 3.52 -16.24
CA GLU A 59 3.63 3.71 -17.29
C GLU A 59 2.98 4.11 -18.62
N ILE A 60 1.90 3.43 -19.00
CA ILE A 60 1.14 3.75 -20.21
C ILE A 60 0.62 5.19 -20.13
N PHE A 61 -0.04 5.58 -19.04
CA PHE A 61 -0.53 6.95 -18.86
C PHE A 61 0.62 7.97 -18.90
N PHE A 62 1.71 7.67 -18.23
CA PHE A 62 2.89 8.56 -18.24
C PHE A 62 3.40 8.78 -19.66
N ILE A 63 3.66 7.69 -20.39
CA ILE A 63 4.27 7.75 -21.73
C ILE A 63 3.31 8.40 -22.75
N THR A 64 2.00 8.06 -22.68
CA THR A 64 1.07 8.45 -23.75
C THR A 64 0.35 9.77 -23.49
N LYS A 65 0.23 10.20 -22.23
CA LYS A 65 -0.59 11.37 -21.88
C LYS A 65 0.17 12.47 -21.14
N ILE A 66 1.25 12.11 -20.43
CA ILE A 66 1.95 13.06 -19.55
C ILE A 66 3.30 13.47 -20.13
N ASN A 67 4.07 12.52 -20.63
CA ASN A 67 5.40 12.79 -21.21
C ASN A 67 5.27 13.28 -22.65
N THR A 68 4.52 14.37 -22.85
CA THR A 68 4.24 15.01 -24.15
C THR A 68 4.87 16.41 -24.16
N LYS A 69 5.09 16.93 -25.36
CA LYS A 69 5.69 18.26 -25.55
C LYS A 69 4.88 19.34 -24.81
N ASP A 70 3.55 19.31 -24.93
CA ASP A 70 2.67 20.31 -24.32
C ASP A 70 2.80 20.32 -22.79
N ILE A 71 2.80 19.13 -22.16
CA ILE A 71 2.94 19.01 -20.71
C ILE A 71 4.33 19.43 -20.25
N LEU A 72 5.37 19.08 -21.02
CA LEU A 72 6.76 19.52 -20.76
C LEU A 72 6.86 21.05 -20.77
N ASP A 73 6.25 21.71 -21.76
CA ASP A 73 6.28 23.18 -21.88
C ASP A 73 5.52 23.84 -20.72
N LEU A 74 4.41 23.24 -20.26
CA LEU A 74 3.71 23.70 -19.05
C LEU A 74 4.59 23.55 -17.81
N MET A 75 5.30 22.43 -17.66
CA MET A 75 6.18 22.20 -16.54
C MET A 75 7.41 23.15 -16.56
N LYS A 76 7.87 23.57 -17.75
CA LYS A 76 8.88 24.63 -17.86
C LYS A 76 8.34 25.96 -17.32
N LYS A 77 7.13 26.36 -17.74
CA LYS A 77 6.46 27.59 -17.24
C LYS A 77 6.22 27.52 -15.73
N ALA A 78 5.89 26.33 -15.20
CA ALA A 78 5.67 26.08 -13.77
C ALA A 78 6.90 26.36 -12.92
N ASN A 79 8.10 26.28 -13.50
CA ASN A 79 9.37 26.57 -12.83
C ASN A 79 9.73 28.08 -12.86
N SER A 80 8.81 28.94 -13.33
CA SER A 80 9.02 30.39 -13.33
C SER A 80 9.05 30.96 -11.91
N THR A 81 9.86 31.98 -11.71
CA THR A 81 9.86 32.79 -10.47
C THR A 81 8.68 33.79 -10.47
N GLU A 82 8.07 34.02 -11.62
CA GLU A 82 6.90 34.90 -11.75
C GLU A 82 5.63 34.12 -11.32
N ILE A 83 4.99 34.59 -10.28
CA ILE A 83 3.82 33.93 -9.66
C ILE A 83 2.69 33.74 -10.69
N ASP A 84 2.41 34.76 -11.48
CA ASP A 84 1.32 34.70 -12.47
C ASP A 84 1.60 33.63 -13.54
N LYS A 85 2.83 33.56 -14.05
CA LYS A 85 3.22 32.51 -15.02
C LYS A 85 3.08 31.11 -14.41
N LYS A 86 3.50 30.95 -13.15
CA LYS A 86 3.40 29.69 -12.42
C LYS A 86 1.93 29.28 -12.20
N ASN A 87 1.08 30.23 -11.82
CA ASN A 87 -0.36 29.98 -11.61
C ASN A 87 -1.06 29.65 -12.93
N ASN A 88 -0.80 30.41 -13.99
CA ASN A 88 -1.36 30.14 -15.31
C ASN A 88 -0.96 28.74 -15.80
N ALA A 89 0.29 28.36 -15.62
CA ALA A 89 0.76 27.02 -15.98
C ALA A 89 0.03 25.93 -15.19
N ARG A 90 -0.30 26.18 -13.91
CA ARG A 90 -1.07 25.22 -13.08
C ARG A 90 -2.49 25.05 -13.62
N GLU A 91 -3.17 26.15 -13.97
CA GLU A 91 -4.54 26.13 -14.50
C GLU A 91 -4.58 25.47 -15.89
N GLU A 92 -3.62 25.80 -16.78
CA GLU A 92 -3.49 25.17 -18.09
C GLU A 92 -3.24 23.66 -17.95
N LEU A 93 -2.35 23.26 -17.06
CA LEU A 93 -2.03 21.84 -16.80
C LEU A 93 -3.27 21.10 -16.28
N TYR A 94 -4.00 21.70 -15.35
CA TYR A 94 -5.24 21.12 -14.83
C TYR A 94 -6.26 20.91 -15.96
N SER A 95 -6.49 21.93 -16.77
CA SER A 95 -7.44 21.86 -17.90
C SER A 95 -7.03 20.78 -18.91
N SER A 96 -5.76 20.78 -19.30
CA SER A 96 -5.22 19.85 -20.32
C SER A 96 -5.34 18.39 -19.93
N LEU A 97 -5.23 18.06 -18.63
CA LEU A 97 -5.21 16.67 -18.17
C LEU A 97 -6.47 16.26 -17.39
N SER A 98 -7.49 17.11 -17.28
CA SER A 98 -8.71 16.78 -16.52
C SER A 98 -9.42 15.54 -17.09
N ASP A 99 -9.58 15.44 -18.40
CA ASP A 99 -10.21 14.28 -19.05
C ASP A 99 -9.33 13.03 -18.91
N THR A 100 -8.01 13.19 -19.01
CA THR A 100 -7.08 12.10 -18.75
C THR A 100 -7.24 11.61 -17.31
N TYR A 101 -7.27 12.53 -16.33
CA TYR A 101 -7.45 12.16 -14.92
C TYR A 101 -8.81 11.47 -14.69
N ASN A 102 -9.88 11.95 -15.34
CA ASN A 102 -11.19 11.29 -15.26
C ASN A 102 -11.12 9.86 -15.83
N SER A 103 -10.41 9.66 -16.93
CA SER A 103 -10.17 8.31 -17.49
C SER A 103 -9.37 7.44 -16.54
N MET A 104 -8.33 8.01 -15.90
CA MET A 104 -7.50 7.28 -14.92
C MET A 104 -8.34 6.77 -13.73
N LYS A 105 -9.37 7.52 -13.31
CA LYS A 105 -10.27 7.08 -12.22
C LYS A 105 -11.06 5.81 -12.58
N LEU A 106 -11.34 5.57 -13.87
CA LEU A 106 -11.97 4.31 -14.31
C LEU A 106 -11.08 3.10 -14.03
N PHE A 107 -9.76 3.31 -14.03
CA PHE A 107 -8.75 2.29 -13.66
C PHE A 107 -8.41 2.33 -12.17
N LYS A 108 -9.24 2.99 -11.35
CA LYS A 108 -9.07 3.09 -9.90
C LYS A 108 -7.80 3.84 -9.47
N ILE A 109 -7.18 4.59 -10.39
CA ILE A 109 -6.06 5.48 -10.07
C ILE A 109 -6.66 6.68 -9.30
N LYS A 110 -6.19 6.90 -8.09
CA LYS A 110 -6.76 7.89 -7.19
C LYS A 110 -6.10 9.26 -7.30
N GLN A 111 -4.77 9.28 -7.54
CA GLN A 111 -4.03 10.54 -7.57
C GLN A 111 -3.24 10.67 -8.86
N LEU A 112 -3.31 11.87 -9.41
CA LEU A 112 -2.37 12.43 -10.36
C LEU A 112 -1.85 13.69 -9.68
N HIS A 113 -0.52 13.78 -9.46
CA HIS A 113 0.06 14.84 -8.65
C HIS A 113 1.42 15.26 -9.24
N PHE A 114 1.54 16.54 -9.58
CA PHE A 114 2.77 17.12 -10.13
C PHE A 114 3.55 17.85 -9.04
N HIS A 115 4.88 17.70 -9.09
CA HIS A 115 5.81 18.30 -8.14
C HIS A 115 6.88 19.09 -8.90
N LEU A 116 7.35 20.19 -8.31
CA LEU A 116 8.48 20.94 -8.84
C LEU A 116 9.81 20.31 -8.37
N PRO A 117 10.94 20.69 -8.98
CA PRO A 117 12.25 20.08 -8.63
C PRO A 117 12.67 20.25 -7.17
N ASP A 118 12.18 21.27 -6.48
CA ASP A 118 12.44 21.55 -5.06
C ASP A 118 11.50 20.82 -4.11
N ASN A 119 10.70 19.88 -4.64
CA ASN A 119 9.69 19.08 -3.92
C ASN A 119 8.45 19.88 -3.53
N GLU A 120 8.21 21.04 -4.14
CA GLU A 120 6.94 21.75 -3.96
C GLU A 120 5.80 20.93 -4.60
N SER A 121 4.69 20.81 -3.93
CA SER A 121 3.43 20.27 -4.46
C SER A 121 2.83 21.28 -5.44
N PHE A 122 3.03 21.06 -6.72
CA PHE A 122 2.60 22.02 -7.76
C PHE A 122 1.11 21.90 -8.07
N LEU A 123 0.63 20.66 -8.34
CA LEU A 123 -0.80 20.44 -8.69
C LEU A 123 -1.26 19.05 -8.29
N ARG A 124 -2.27 18.99 -7.43
CA ARG A 124 -2.99 17.77 -7.06
C ARG A 124 -4.33 17.72 -7.81
N PHE A 125 -4.53 16.80 -8.74
CA PHE A 125 -5.80 16.68 -9.46
C PHE A 125 -6.97 16.30 -8.55
N HIS A 126 -6.73 15.54 -7.48
CA HIS A 126 -7.75 15.16 -6.51
C HIS A 126 -8.06 16.25 -5.47
N ARG A 127 -7.24 17.31 -5.39
CA ARG A 127 -7.41 18.47 -4.48
C ARG A 127 -6.77 19.70 -5.13
N PRO A 128 -7.31 20.21 -6.25
CA PRO A 128 -6.61 21.23 -7.04
C PRO A 128 -6.38 22.56 -6.31
N ASN A 129 -7.18 22.86 -5.28
CA ASN A 129 -7.03 24.07 -4.46
C ASN A 129 -6.00 23.92 -3.33
N ARG A 130 -5.31 22.76 -3.23
CA ARG A 130 -4.34 22.49 -2.16
C ARG A 130 -2.96 22.23 -2.77
N TYR A 131 -2.16 23.29 -2.88
CA TYR A 131 -0.84 23.28 -3.53
C TYR A 131 0.14 24.19 -2.77
N GLY A 132 1.41 24.18 -3.16
CA GLY A 132 2.45 25.07 -2.64
C GLY A 132 3.19 24.56 -1.41
N ASP A 133 2.71 23.47 -0.79
CA ASP A 133 3.40 22.90 0.36
C ASP A 133 4.66 22.15 -0.05
N ASN A 134 5.75 22.31 0.69
CA ASN A 134 6.99 21.59 0.46
C ASN A 134 6.87 20.17 1.03
N LEU A 135 7.25 19.19 0.23
CA LEU A 135 7.11 17.77 0.56
C LEU A 135 8.40 17.15 1.10
N THR A 136 9.48 17.94 1.23
CA THR A 136 10.76 17.46 1.77
C THR A 136 10.58 16.97 3.22
N GLY A 137 11.07 15.75 3.50
CA GLY A 137 10.91 15.13 4.82
C GLY A 137 9.53 14.52 5.08
N ILE A 138 8.59 14.71 4.13
CA ILE A 138 7.24 14.12 4.19
C ILE A 138 7.09 13.03 3.13
N ARG A 139 7.54 13.33 1.90
CA ARG A 139 7.40 12.46 0.73
C ARG A 139 8.79 12.05 0.25
N ASP A 140 9.29 10.98 0.85
CA ASP A 140 10.65 10.47 0.57
C ASP A 140 10.79 10.01 -0.89
N THR A 141 9.72 9.46 -1.47
CA THR A 141 9.69 9.01 -2.87
C THR A 141 9.80 10.19 -3.85
N VAL A 142 9.10 11.30 -3.58
CA VAL A 142 9.19 12.52 -4.41
C VAL A 142 10.60 13.10 -4.33
N ALA A 143 11.15 13.26 -3.12
CA ALA A 143 12.49 13.76 -2.90
C ALA A 143 13.54 12.89 -3.62
N TYR A 144 13.38 11.58 -3.57
CA TYR A 144 14.27 10.63 -4.24
C TYR A 144 14.24 10.81 -5.76
N VAL A 145 13.04 10.86 -6.37
CA VAL A 145 12.88 10.99 -7.84
C VAL A 145 13.43 12.34 -8.31
N ASN A 146 13.12 13.43 -7.59
CA ASN A 146 13.63 14.77 -7.96
C ASN A 146 15.14 14.87 -7.84
N LYS A 147 15.74 14.19 -6.85
CA LYS A 147 17.21 14.17 -6.66
C LYS A 147 17.91 13.27 -7.69
N HIS A 148 17.43 12.03 -7.86
CA HIS A 148 18.14 11.01 -8.65
C HIS A 148 17.67 10.91 -10.10
N LYS A 149 16.50 11.50 -10.43
CA LYS A 149 15.94 11.57 -11.79
C LYS A 149 15.66 10.19 -12.38
N VAL A 150 15.31 9.24 -11.52
CA VAL A 150 14.92 7.87 -11.90
C VAL A 150 13.53 7.56 -11.35
N PRO A 151 12.70 6.79 -12.09
CA PRO A 151 11.37 6.43 -11.60
C PRO A 151 11.42 5.58 -10.34
N VAL A 152 10.41 5.73 -9.47
CA VAL A 152 10.26 4.94 -8.26
C VAL A 152 8.84 4.38 -8.18
N SER A 153 8.72 3.16 -7.69
CA SER A 153 7.45 2.51 -7.35
C SER A 153 7.51 2.02 -5.91
N SER A 154 6.67 2.55 -5.03
CA SER A 154 6.72 2.21 -3.60
C SER A 154 5.40 2.50 -2.90
N PHE A 155 5.13 1.77 -1.82
CA PHE A 155 4.10 2.17 -0.86
C PHE A 155 4.61 3.38 -0.06
N GLU A 156 3.76 4.39 0.10
CA GLU A 156 4.07 5.52 0.97
C GLU A 156 2.81 6.16 1.53
N GLU A 157 2.86 6.49 2.83
CA GLU A 157 1.86 7.34 3.45
C GLU A 157 2.09 8.79 3.02
N GLY A 158 1.02 9.45 2.58
CA GLY A 158 1.06 10.84 2.14
C GLY A 158 0.41 11.78 3.14
N ARG A 159 0.19 13.03 2.70
CA ARG A 159 -0.51 14.04 3.49
C ARG A 159 -2.00 13.76 3.63
N ILE A 160 -2.61 13.15 2.61
CA ILE A 160 -4.07 12.96 2.47
C ILE A 160 -4.42 11.47 2.38
N TYR A 161 -3.67 10.71 1.59
CA TYR A 161 -3.93 9.30 1.32
C TYR A 161 -2.66 8.49 1.40
N ASN A 162 -2.76 7.28 1.93
CA ASN A 162 -1.76 6.24 1.71
C ASN A 162 -1.99 5.57 0.36
N GLY A 163 -0.96 4.95 -0.17
CA GLY A 163 -1.10 4.20 -1.41
C GLY A 163 0.20 3.71 -1.99
N TYR A 164 0.05 2.95 -3.04
CA TYR A 164 1.17 2.52 -3.86
C TYR A 164 1.37 3.56 -4.96
N ARG A 165 2.58 4.09 -5.06
CA ARG A 165 2.90 5.29 -5.84
C ARG A 165 3.91 4.97 -6.91
N PHE A 166 3.64 5.48 -8.11
CA PHE A 166 4.50 5.39 -9.30
C PHE A 166 4.87 6.83 -9.64
N ILE A 167 6.13 7.16 -9.44
CA ILE A 167 6.62 8.54 -9.59
C ILE A 167 7.67 8.56 -10.70
N TYR A 168 7.46 9.46 -11.66
CA TYR A 168 8.28 9.60 -12.87
C TYR A 168 8.89 10.99 -12.91
N PRO A 169 10.19 11.11 -13.21
CA PRO A 169 10.79 12.43 -13.42
C PRO A 169 10.35 13.01 -14.76
N ILE A 170 10.17 14.31 -14.81
CA ILE A 170 9.85 15.06 -16.03
C ILE A 170 11.16 15.70 -16.49
N ILE A 171 11.69 15.18 -17.60
CA ILE A 171 13.04 15.52 -18.10
C ILE A 171 12.97 15.77 -19.62
N GLU A 172 13.66 16.81 -20.07
CA GLU A 172 13.90 17.07 -21.48
C GLU A 172 15.33 17.57 -21.64
N GLU A 173 16.08 17.00 -22.59
CA GLU A 173 17.47 17.38 -22.90
C GLU A 173 18.35 17.47 -21.66
N ASN A 174 18.24 16.46 -20.79
CA ASN A 174 18.98 16.34 -19.51
C ASN A 174 18.61 17.40 -18.47
N ARG A 175 17.63 18.26 -18.72
CA ARG A 175 17.13 19.23 -17.76
C ARG A 175 15.89 18.69 -17.05
N HIS A 176 15.88 18.79 -15.73
CA HIS A 176 14.81 18.28 -14.85
C HIS A 176 13.84 19.40 -14.52
N TYR A 177 12.54 19.15 -14.75
CA TYR A 177 11.45 20.12 -14.56
C TYR A 177 10.50 19.73 -13.43
N GLY A 178 10.79 18.63 -12.72
CA GLY A 178 9.98 18.13 -11.63
C GLY A 178 9.62 16.67 -11.80
N SER A 179 8.57 16.25 -11.14
CA SER A 179 8.11 14.86 -11.21
C SER A 179 6.58 14.78 -11.21
N VAL A 180 6.06 13.65 -11.66
CA VAL A 180 4.63 13.34 -11.60
C VAL A 180 4.43 12.02 -10.88
N GLU A 181 3.44 12.01 -10.00
CA GLU A 181 2.98 10.82 -9.29
C GLU A 181 1.64 10.37 -9.83
N ILE A 182 1.55 9.08 -10.14
CA ILE A 182 0.32 8.35 -10.40
C ILE A 182 0.19 7.34 -9.25
N SER A 183 -0.94 7.32 -8.52
CA SER A 183 -1.03 6.40 -7.38
C SER A 183 -2.41 5.78 -7.20
N VAL A 184 -2.41 4.56 -6.65
CA VAL A 184 -3.58 3.79 -6.26
C VAL A 184 -3.63 3.71 -4.73
N SER A 185 -4.81 3.84 -4.15
CA SER A 185 -4.95 3.72 -2.69
C SER A 185 -4.79 2.27 -2.23
N MET A 186 -4.35 2.08 -1.00
CA MET A 186 -4.35 0.72 -0.40
C MET A 186 -5.77 0.16 -0.33
N HIS A 187 -6.78 1.01 -0.17
CA HIS A 187 -8.19 0.59 -0.23
C HIS A 187 -8.46 -0.21 -1.53
N GLU A 188 -8.09 0.34 -2.70
CA GLU A 188 -8.34 -0.34 -3.99
C GLU A 188 -7.52 -1.63 -4.13
N ILE A 189 -6.28 -1.64 -3.66
CA ILE A 189 -5.44 -2.86 -3.69
C ILE A 189 -6.08 -3.95 -2.82
N ILE A 190 -6.51 -3.61 -1.60
CA ILE A 190 -7.17 -4.56 -0.69
C ILE A 190 -8.49 -5.06 -1.28
N GLN A 191 -9.30 -4.17 -1.89
CA GLN A 191 -10.55 -4.59 -2.55
C GLN A 191 -10.26 -5.56 -3.70
N HIS A 192 -9.21 -5.32 -4.51
CA HIS A 192 -8.80 -6.27 -5.56
C HIS A 192 -8.43 -7.63 -4.98
N ILE A 193 -7.61 -7.64 -3.91
CA ILE A 193 -7.21 -8.91 -3.25
C ILE A 193 -8.47 -9.67 -2.77
N LYS A 194 -9.38 -8.98 -2.10
CA LYS A 194 -10.63 -9.58 -1.58
C LYS A 194 -11.52 -10.13 -2.70
N ASN A 195 -11.48 -9.54 -3.89
CA ASN A 195 -12.25 -10.02 -5.04
C ASN A 195 -11.61 -11.25 -5.70
N GLU A 196 -10.27 -11.37 -5.61
CA GLU A 196 -9.50 -12.44 -6.28
C GLU A 196 -9.22 -13.63 -5.35
N THR A 197 -9.44 -13.46 -4.05
CA THR A 197 -9.17 -14.50 -3.05
C THR A 197 -10.35 -14.62 -2.09
N ILE A 198 -10.39 -15.72 -1.36
CA ILE A 198 -11.36 -15.92 -0.26
C ILE A 198 -10.81 -15.38 1.07
N SER A 199 -9.60 -14.82 1.05
CA SER A 199 -8.90 -14.40 2.27
C SER A 199 -9.44 -13.06 2.77
N ASP A 200 -9.66 -12.96 4.09
CA ASP A 200 -9.99 -11.70 4.74
C ASP A 200 -8.70 -10.95 5.04
N VAL A 201 -8.50 -9.83 4.36
CA VAL A 201 -7.24 -9.07 4.38
C VAL A 201 -7.47 -7.72 5.05
N GLU A 202 -6.61 -7.39 6.00
CA GLU A 202 -6.61 -6.12 6.70
C GLU A 202 -5.32 -5.33 6.44
N PHE A 203 -5.44 -4.02 6.40
CA PHE A 203 -4.30 -3.12 6.26
C PHE A 203 -4.15 -2.29 7.53
N ILE A 204 -3.00 -2.41 8.17
CA ILE A 204 -2.65 -1.61 9.35
C ILE A 204 -1.36 -0.84 9.09
N ILE A 205 -1.25 0.34 9.69
CA ILE A 205 -0.11 1.25 9.51
C ILE A 205 0.39 1.76 10.87
N LYS A 206 1.69 1.93 11.03
CA LYS A 206 2.28 2.45 12.27
C LYS A 206 1.76 3.85 12.60
N LYS A 207 1.33 4.07 13.84
CA LYS A 207 0.81 5.35 14.36
C LYS A 207 1.75 6.52 14.09
N ASN A 208 3.05 6.33 14.37
CA ASN A 208 4.03 7.40 14.21
C ASN A 208 4.15 7.89 12.76
N ILE A 209 3.91 7.02 11.78
CA ILE A 209 3.90 7.40 10.35
C ILE A 209 2.71 8.32 10.07
N VAL A 210 1.51 7.91 10.51
CA VAL A 210 0.29 8.70 10.34
C VAL A 210 0.42 10.05 11.07
N GLN A 211 0.90 10.03 12.31
CA GLN A 211 1.08 11.23 13.12
C GLN A 211 2.04 12.24 12.49
N LYS A 212 3.13 11.73 11.88
CA LYS A 212 4.16 12.57 11.25
C LYS A 212 3.75 13.10 9.87
N LYS A 213 3.10 12.27 9.05
CA LYS A 213 2.93 12.57 7.61
C LYS A 213 1.56 13.14 7.25
N VAL A 214 0.50 12.71 7.92
CA VAL A 214 -0.89 13.00 7.53
C VAL A 214 -1.31 14.39 8.05
N PHE A 215 -2.02 15.16 7.22
CA PHE A 215 -2.61 16.45 7.65
C PHE A 215 -3.59 16.21 8.81
N GLU A 216 -3.66 17.18 9.74
CA GLU A 216 -4.46 17.06 10.97
C GLU A 216 -5.93 16.75 10.68
N ASP A 217 -6.51 17.46 9.70
CA ASP A 217 -7.91 17.28 9.28
C ASP A 217 -8.18 15.93 8.60
N GLU A 218 -7.13 15.20 8.17
CA GLU A 218 -7.25 13.88 7.53
C GLU A 218 -6.99 12.71 8.52
N LYS A 219 -6.44 12.98 9.70
CA LYS A 219 -6.18 11.95 10.73
C LYS A 219 -7.46 11.26 11.21
N LYS A 220 -8.61 11.93 11.09
CA LYS A 220 -9.94 11.37 11.41
C LYS A 220 -10.28 10.11 10.60
N ASN A 221 -9.58 9.89 9.47
CA ASN A 221 -9.75 8.71 8.60
C ASN A 221 -9.11 7.44 9.18
N TYR A 222 -8.35 7.60 10.25
CA TYR A 222 -7.64 6.49 10.93
C TYR A 222 -8.26 6.23 12.29
N ALA A 223 -8.20 4.97 12.73
CA ALA A 223 -8.64 4.58 14.07
C ALA A 223 -7.66 3.56 14.66
N GLN A 224 -7.68 3.45 15.98
CA GLN A 224 -6.83 2.53 16.73
C GLN A 224 -7.09 1.09 16.30
N SER A 225 -6.03 0.39 15.89
CA SER A 225 -6.09 -1.05 15.61
C SER A 225 -6.36 -1.82 16.90
N LYS A 226 -7.29 -2.76 16.84
CA LYS A 226 -7.53 -3.69 17.95
C LYS A 226 -6.54 -4.85 17.94
N ILE A 227 -5.87 -5.09 16.78
CA ILE A 227 -4.87 -6.15 16.64
C ILE A 227 -3.55 -5.75 17.33
N HIS A 228 -3.16 -4.47 17.22
CA HIS A 228 -1.86 -4.03 17.73
C HIS A 228 -1.90 -2.57 18.19
N LYS A 229 -1.48 -2.32 19.42
CA LYS A 229 -1.52 -1.00 20.07
C LYS A 229 -0.75 0.12 19.34
N ASP A 230 0.29 -0.22 18.59
CA ASP A 230 1.16 0.75 17.90
C ASP A 230 0.74 1.02 16.46
N TYR A 231 -0.42 0.48 16.03
CA TYR A 231 -0.92 0.61 14.67
C TYR A 231 -2.30 1.26 14.64
N PHE A 232 -2.58 1.93 13.53
CA PHE A 232 -3.91 2.35 13.12
C PHE A 232 -4.39 1.49 11.96
N TYR A 233 -5.69 1.40 11.78
CA TYR A 233 -6.30 0.97 10.52
C TYR A 233 -6.98 2.18 9.85
N GLU A 234 -7.10 2.14 8.53
CA GLU A 234 -7.83 3.15 7.77
C GLU A 234 -9.31 2.74 7.68
N LYS A 235 -10.20 3.63 8.13
CA LYS A 235 -11.65 3.36 8.21
C LYS A 235 -12.29 3.02 6.86
N SER A 236 -11.75 3.54 5.75
CA SER A 236 -12.25 3.23 4.41
C SER A 236 -11.98 1.80 3.97
N ILE A 237 -10.96 1.14 4.57
CA ILE A 237 -10.57 -0.24 4.25
C ILE A 237 -11.33 -1.23 5.12
N SER A 238 -11.51 -0.88 6.40
CA SER A 238 -12.16 -1.75 7.36
C SER A 238 -13.27 -0.98 8.09
N ASN A 239 -14.51 -1.16 7.64
CA ASN A 239 -15.68 -0.59 8.32
C ASN A 239 -16.10 -1.41 9.55
N LYS A 240 -15.68 -2.66 9.59
CA LYS A 240 -15.86 -3.54 10.75
C LYS A 240 -14.55 -4.29 10.90
N GLU A 241 -13.85 -4.06 11.99
CA GLU A 241 -12.88 -5.07 12.40
C GLU A 241 -13.64 -6.39 12.42
N SER A 242 -13.27 -7.29 11.53
CA SER A 242 -14.02 -8.51 11.34
C SER A 242 -14.06 -9.29 12.66
N ALA A 243 -15.19 -9.87 12.96
CA ALA A 243 -15.32 -10.83 14.07
C ALA A 243 -14.28 -11.94 13.94
N LEU A 244 -13.86 -12.24 12.70
CA LEU A 244 -12.80 -13.18 12.37
C LEU A 244 -11.45 -12.78 12.96
N ILE A 245 -11.08 -11.48 12.96
CA ILE A 245 -9.81 -11.03 13.55
C ILE A 245 -9.82 -11.28 15.05
N LYS A 246 -10.94 -11.01 15.71
CA LYS A 246 -11.09 -11.27 17.16
C LYS A 246 -10.93 -12.76 17.45
N THR A 247 -11.61 -13.60 16.70
CA THR A 247 -11.53 -15.07 16.83
C THR A 247 -10.08 -15.55 16.57
N PHE A 248 -9.43 -14.98 15.55
CA PHE A 248 -8.07 -15.34 15.17
C PHE A 248 -7.05 -14.93 16.25
N THR A 249 -7.15 -13.70 16.78
CA THR A 249 -6.25 -13.24 17.84
C THR A 249 -6.46 -13.97 19.15
N ASP A 250 -7.70 -14.34 19.45
CA ASP A 250 -8.03 -15.14 20.64
C ASP A 250 -7.49 -16.58 20.51
N SER A 251 -7.50 -17.12 19.29
CA SER A 251 -7.00 -18.49 19.01
C SER A 251 -5.48 -18.56 18.84
N TYR A 252 -4.84 -17.47 18.41
CA TYR A 252 -3.41 -17.43 18.09
C TYR A 252 -2.73 -16.18 18.70
N PRO A 253 -2.64 -16.10 20.04
CA PRO A 253 -2.09 -14.91 20.71
C PRO A 253 -0.62 -14.60 20.37
N TYR A 254 0.11 -15.56 19.79
CA TYR A 254 1.52 -15.41 19.41
C TYR A 254 1.72 -14.64 18.09
N LEU A 255 0.70 -14.57 17.22
CA LEU A 255 0.82 -13.91 15.94
C LEU A 255 0.74 -12.37 16.04
N GLY A 256 0.12 -11.87 17.11
CA GLY A 256 0.04 -10.43 17.39
C GLY A 256 1.39 -9.75 17.66
N ASN A 257 2.42 -10.55 18.00
CA ASN A 257 3.76 -10.03 18.35
C ASN A 257 4.75 -10.05 17.17
N ASN A 258 4.42 -10.74 16.06
CA ASN A 258 5.36 -10.99 14.96
C ASN A 258 4.94 -10.40 13.58
N UNK A 259 4.17 -9.55 13.52
CA UNK A 259 3.91 -9.10 12.52
C UNK A 259 4.89 -8.76 11.83
N GLY A 260 5.34 -9.49 11.24
CA GLY A 260 6.44 -9.28 10.36
C GLY A 260 6.21 -8.07 9.47
N SER A 261 7.07 -7.11 9.57
CA SER A 261 7.12 -6.06 8.55
C SER A 261 7.51 -6.73 7.23
N VAL A 262 6.62 -6.69 6.26
CA VAL A 262 7.02 -6.99 4.88
C VAL A 262 7.92 -5.83 4.45
N LYS A 263 9.22 -6.08 4.36
CA LYS A 263 10.19 -5.14 3.79
C LYS A 263 10.01 -5.05 2.27
#